data_b7e41b6175f357b4fd2dc39d78a838e6
#
_entry.id   b7e41b6175f357b4fd2dc39d78a838e6
#
_cell.length_a   1.000
_cell.length_b   1.000
_cell.length_c   1.000
_cell.angle_alpha   90.00
_cell.angle_beta   90.00
_cell.angle_gamma   90.00
#
_symmetry.space_group_name_H-M   'P 1'
#
loop_
_entity.id
_entity.type
_entity.pdbx_description
1 polymer ?
#
loop_
_entity_poly.entity_id
_entity_poly.type
_entity_poly.pdbx_seq_one_letter_code
_entity_poly.pdbx_strand_id
1 'polypeptide(L)'
;GADAAMRITDAVLRAVWGSALKDAGIQWDNSFALSSSTSLADNTQVLAQVESPTLDSLASEVNTRSLNIGAELLLRWAGGATNAAEKLMAHIRAVTGATTGIHLVDGSGLSTDDRIAPSVFISYLTRFPMTPEGKNFPLLLPANGEGTLGRLGGMPGRGVVRAKTGTLGNVSSLVGYLGRPEGVLVVTLMYNGGYSHTARQEQWRLFRTLGADAVQIPTDQTPDAEPEQLGGEDEAPPAPLVGFGLN
;
A
#
# COMPACT_ATOMS: atom_id res chain seq x y z
N GLY A 1 5.58 12.61 -15.17
CA GLY A 1 6.47 11.52 -15.29
C GLY A 1 6.13 10.35 -14.41
N ALA A 2 5.02 9.66 -14.66
CA ALA A 2 4.59 8.50 -13.87
C ALA A 2 5.33 7.20 -14.24
N ASP A 3 6.29 7.23 -15.12
CA ASP A 3 6.94 6.03 -15.68
C ASP A 3 8.35 5.75 -15.17
N ALA A 4 8.66 6.19 -13.98
CA ALA A 4 9.85 5.70 -13.30
C ALA A 4 9.57 4.41 -12.50
N ALA A 5 8.68 3.55 -12.97
CA ALA A 5 8.74 2.15 -12.61
C ALA A 5 10.10 1.65 -13.14
N MET A 6 11.03 1.44 -12.24
CA MET A 6 12.35 0.92 -12.58
C MET A 6 12.15 -0.36 -13.39
N ARG A 7 12.35 -0.29 -14.70
CA ARG A 7 12.37 -1.48 -15.54
C ARG A 7 13.57 -2.30 -15.10
N ILE A 8 13.29 -3.41 -14.44
CA ILE A 8 14.35 -4.38 -14.15
C ILE A 8 14.78 -4.95 -15.49
N THR A 9 15.83 -4.39 -16.04
CA THR A 9 16.42 -4.86 -17.29
C THR A 9 17.31 -6.09 -17.01
N ASP A 10 17.59 -6.87 -18.04
CA ASP A 10 18.53 -7.99 -17.94
C ASP A 10 19.89 -7.53 -17.38
N ALA A 11 20.32 -6.31 -17.69
CA ALA A 11 21.56 -5.75 -17.18
C ALA A 11 21.51 -5.55 -15.65
N VAL A 12 20.38 -5.07 -15.13
CA VAL A 12 20.18 -4.88 -13.67
C VAL A 12 20.13 -6.24 -12.98
N LEU A 13 19.39 -7.23 -13.54
CA LEU A 13 19.34 -8.57 -12.98
C LEU A 13 20.73 -9.22 -12.95
N ARG A 14 21.51 -9.11 -14.03
CA ARG A 14 22.90 -9.62 -14.08
C ARG A 14 23.78 -8.97 -13.03
N ALA A 15 23.68 -7.65 -12.86
CA ALA A 15 24.48 -6.94 -11.88
C ALA A 15 24.14 -7.34 -10.45
N VAL A 16 22.86 -7.44 -10.11
CA VAL A 16 22.38 -7.83 -8.76
C VAL A 16 22.78 -9.27 -8.46
N TRP A 17 22.48 -10.22 -9.37
CA TRP A 17 22.85 -11.62 -9.18
C TRP A 17 24.36 -11.82 -9.16
N GLY A 18 25.10 -11.15 -10.05
CA GLY A 18 26.56 -11.23 -10.08
C GLY A 18 27.20 -10.75 -8.78
N SER A 19 26.70 -9.67 -8.19
CA SER A 19 27.15 -9.21 -6.88
C SER A 19 26.84 -10.23 -5.79
N ALA A 20 25.58 -10.65 -5.68
CA ALA A 20 25.14 -11.58 -4.66
C ALA A 20 25.88 -12.92 -4.69
N LEU A 21 26.10 -13.48 -5.89
CA LEU A 21 26.85 -14.73 -6.06
C LEU A 21 28.33 -14.56 -5.69
N LYS A 22 28.93 -13.43 -6.07
CA LYS A 22 30.31 -13.11 -5.70
C LYS A 22 30.46 -12.99 -4.16
N ASP A 23 29.54 -12.29 -3.52
CA ASP A 23 29.54 -12.08 -2.06
C ASP A 23 29.35 -13.42 -1.33
N ALA A 24 28.57 -14.33 -1.90
CA ALA A 24 28.40 -15.69 -1.41
C ALA A 24 29.57 -16.64 -1.77
N GLY A 25 30.64 -16.16 -2.44
CA GLY A 25 31.76 -16.97 -2.85
C GLY A 25 31.46 -17.96 -3.99
N ILE A 26 30.36 -17.79 -4.68
CA ILE A 26 29.95 -18.64 -5.79
C ILE A 26 30.55 -18.13 -7.10
N GLN A 27 31.32 -19.00 -7.78
CA GLN A 27 31.83 -18.67 -9.11
C GLN A 27 30.70 -18.77 -10.15
N TRP A 28 30.54 -17.74 -10.94
CA TRP A 28 29.56 -17.64 -12.01
C TRP A 28 30.22 -17.15 -13.29
N ASP A 29 29.96 -17.81 -14.38
CA ASP A 29 30.50 -17.48 -15.71
C ASP A 29 29.83 -16.28 -16.38
N ASN A 30 28.95 -15.58 -15.65
CA ASN A 30 28.17 -14.45 -16.13
C ASN A 30 27.19 -14.81 -17.27
N SER A 31 26.91 -16.08 -17.47
CA SER A 31 25.88 -16.53 -18.40
C SER A 31 24.49 -16.31 -17.77
N PHE A 32 23.57 -15.81 -18.57
CA PHE A 32 22.20 -15.55 -18.16
C PHE A 32 21.28 -15.76 -19.35
N ALA A 33 20.32 -16.65 -19.20
CA ALA A 33 19.29 -16.87 -20.20
C ALA A 33 17.91 -16.67 -19.57
N LEU A 34 17.06 -15.88 -20.22
CA LEU A 34 15.65 -15.79 -19.87
C LEU A 34 14.93 -17.01 -20.44
N SER A 35 14.26 -17.77 -19.60
CA SER A 35 13.36 -18.83 -20.03
C SER A 35 11.94 -18.28 -20.13
N SER A 36 11.31 -18.48 -21.25
CA SER A 36 9.86 -18.23 -21.43
C SER A 36 9.01 -19.39 -20.90
N SER A 37 9.63 -20.50 -20.52
CA SER A 37 8.93 -21.67 -19.98
C SER A 37 8.55 -21.41 -18.52
N THR A 38 7.26 -21.57 -18.24
CA THR A 38 6.72 -21.56 -16.87
C THR A 38 6.72 -22.95 -16.24
N SER A 39 7.06 -24.00 -17.00
CA SER A 39 7.20 -25.34 -16.47
C SER A 39 8.64 -25.58 -16.01
N LEU A 40 8.78 -25.91 -14.75
CA LEU A 40 10.04 -26.46 -14.23
C LEU A 40 10.21 -27.88 -14.80
N ALA A 41 11.43 -28.23 -15.16
CA ALA A 41 11.73 -29.62 -15.56
C ALA A 41 11.46 -30.56 -14.37
N ASP A 42 11.02 -31.79 -14.66
CA ASP A 42 10.62 -32.77 -13.64
C ASP A 42 11.74 -33.13 -12.62
N ASN A 43 12.98 -32.74 -12.90
CA ASN A 43 14.15 -33.00 -12.05
C ASN A 43 14.70 -31.72 -11.37
N THR A 44 13.89 -30.70 -11.12
CA THR A 44 14.37 -29.53 -10.40
C THR A 44 14.42 -29.78 -8.89
N GLN A 45 15.52 -29.36 -8.27
CA GLN A 45 15.69 -29.35 -6.83
C GLN A 45 15.59 -27.92 -6.32
N VAL A 46 14.80 -27.71 -5.24
CA VAL A 46 14.78 -26.42 -4.54
C VAL A 46 16.09 -26.26 -3.79
N LEU A 47 16.90 -25.28 -4.18
CA LEU A 47 18.19 -24.99 -3.53
C LEU A 47 18.04 -23.99 -2.39
N ALA A 48 17.09 -23.05 -2.51
CA ALA A 48 16.79 -22.07 -1.50
C ALA A 48 15.32 -21.63 -1.62
N GLN A 49 14.75 -21.22 -0.52
CA GLN A 49 13.39 -20.70 -0.45
C GLN A 49 13.37 -19.46 0.44
N VAL A 50 12.64 -18.43 0.01
CA VAL A 50 12.36 -17.24 0.80
C VAL A 50 10.85 -17.10 0.90
N GLU A 51 10.35 -16.93 2.10
CA GLU A 51 8.93 -16.66 2.33
C GLU A 51 8.70 -15.15 2.36
N SER A 52 7.63 -14.70 1.72
CA SER A 52 7.21 -13.31 1.80
C SER A 52 6.48 -13.06 3.12
N PRO A 53 6.46 -11.80 3.62
CA PRO A 53 5.51 -11.42 4.65
C PRO A 53 4.07 -11.75 4.25
N THR A 54 3.16 -11.79 5.22
CA THR A 54 1.73 -12.00 4.95
C THR A 54 1.16 -10.90 4.06
N LEU A 55 0.09 -11.19 3.35
CA LEU A 55 -0.56 -10.22 2.46
C LEU A 55 -1.02 -8.96 3.23
N ASP A 56 -1.52 -9.13 4.45
CA ASP A 56 -1.93 -8.02 5.32
C ASP A 56 -0.74 -7.11 5.68
N SER A 57 0.41 -7.71 6.02
CA SER A 57 1.63 -6.95 6.28
C SER A 57 2.09 -6.17 5.04
N LEU A 58 2.07 -6.81 3.86
CA LEU A 58 2.41 -6.15 2.61
C LEU A 58 1.44 -5.03 2.28
N ALA A 59 0.12 -5.24 2.43
CA ALA A 59 -0.89 -4.23 2.17
C ALA A 59 -0.77 -3.03 3.13
N SER A 60 -0.52 -3.30 4.41
CA SER A 60 -0.27 -2.26 5.42
C SER A 60 0.96 -1.42 5.07
N GLU A 61 2.07 -2.06 4.70
CA GLU A 61 3.30 -1.36 4.30
C GLU A 61 3.09 -0.52 3.03
N VAL A 62 2.40 -1.08 2.02
CA VAL A 62 2.02 -0.37 0.79
C VAL A 62 1.20 0.87 1.10
N ASN A 63 0.23 0.77 1.99
CA ASN A 63 -0.61 1.91 2.38
C ASN A 63 0.15 2.94 3.21
N THR A 64 0.96 2.50 4.18
CA THR A 64 1.71 3.37 5.10
C THR A 64 2.75 4.19 4.36
N ARG A 65 3.52 3.55 3.47
CA ARG A 65 4.57 4.21 2.68
C ARG A 65 4.06 4.77 1.37
N SER A 66 2.81 4.49 1.00
CA SER A 66 2.23 4.90 -0.29
C SER A 66 3.05 4.39 -1.49
N LEU A 67 3.31 3.08 -1.50
CA LEU A 67 4.13 2.43 -2.54
C LEU A 67 3.29 2.14 -3.78
N ASN A 68 3.42 2.98 -4.79
CA ASN A 68 2.64 2.86 -6.03
C ASN A 68 2.84 1.51 -6.72
N ILE A 69 4.09 1.06 -6.85
CA ILE A 69 4.40 -0.24 -7.45
C ILE A 69 3.81 -1.40 -6.64
N GLY A 70 3.80 -1.28 -5.31
CA GLY A 70 3.16 -2.26 -4.43
C GLY A 70 1.66 -2.36 -4.68
N ALA A 71 0.98 -1.23 -4.81
CA ALA A 71 -0.46 -1.19 -5.10
C ALA A 71 -0.78 -1.82 -6.48
N GLU A 72 0.05 -1.55 -7.50
CA GLU A 72 -0.09 -2.19 -8.82
C GLU A 72 0.10 -3.72 -8.76
N LEU A 73 1.08 -4.18 -7.99
CA LEU A 73 1.32 -5.61 -7.82
C LEU A 73 0.17 -6.29 -7.07
N LEU A 74 -0.34 -5.68 -6.00
CA LEU A 74 -1.50 -6.19 -5.27
C LEU A 74 -2.73 -6.27 -6.16
N LEU A 75 -2.98 -5.24 -6.99
CA LEU A 75 -4.07 -5.26 -7.96
C LEU A 75 -3.91 -6.43 -8.95
N ARG A 76 -2.71 -6.64 -9.49
CA ARG A 76 -2.44 -7.73 -10.42
C ARG A 76 -2.54 -9.11 -9.80
N TRP A 77 -2.13 -9.25 -8.55
CA TRP A 77 -2.29 -10.52 -7.81
C TRP A 77 -3.77 -10.85 -7.58
N ALA A 78 -4.57 -9.86 -7.19
CA ALA A 78 -6.00 -10.05 -6.97
C ALA A 78 -6.79 -10.23 -8.27
N GLY A 79 -6.46 -9.46 -9.30
CA GLY A 79 -7.23 -9.40 -10.54
C GLY A 79 -6.67 -10.25 -11.70
N GLY A 80 -5.42 -10.68 -11.62
CA GLY A 80 -4.70 -11.34 -12.71
C GLY A 80 -3.99 -10.35 -13.65
N ALA A 81 -3.27 -10.88 -14.63
CA ALA A 81 -2.45 -10.08 -15.55
C ALA A 81 -3.28 -9.17 -16.47
N THR A 82 -4.50 -9.57 -16.76
CA THR A 82 -5.45 -8.84 -17.63
C THR A 82 -6.73 -8.54 -16.85
N ASN A 83 -7.39 -7.43 -17.17
CA ASN A 83 -8.69 -7.06 -16.59
C ASN A 83 -8.69 -6.85 -15.06
N ALA A 84 -7.52 -6.60 -14.44
CA ALA A 84 -7.43 -6.44 -13.00
C ALA A 84 -8.25 -5.23 -12.50
N ALA A 85 -8.19 -4.09 -13.19
CA ALA A 85 -8.98 -2.91 -12.87
C ALA A 85 -10.50 -3.15 -13.01
N GLU A 86 -10.92 -3.90 -14.04
CA GLU A 86 -12.33 -4.27 -14.21
C GLU A 86 -12.83 -5.16 -13.06
N LYS A 87 -12.01 -6.13 -12.62
CA LYS A 87 -12.34 -6.96 -11.45
C LYS A 87 -12.40 -6.15 -10.16
N LEU A 88 -11.49 -5.19 -9.98
CA LEU A 88 -11.56 -4.27 -8.84
C LEU A 88 -12.85 -3.46 -8.86
N MET A 89 -13.21 -2.88 -10.01
CA MET A 89 -14.48 -2.16 -10.15
C MET A 89 -15.69 -3.06 -9.91
N ALA A 90 -15.67 -4.30 -10.38
CA ALA A 90 -16.73 -5.27 -10.13
C ALA A 90 -16.88 -5.58 -8.64
N HIS A 91 -15.75 -5.78 -7.93
CA HIS A 91 -15.74 -5.97 -6.48
C HIS A 91 -16.31 -4.74 -5.75
N ILE A 92 -15.87 -3.53 -6.09
CA ILE A 92 -16.39 -2.30 -5.48
C ILE A 92 -17.90 -2.19 -5.70
N ARG A 93 -18.39 -2.48 -6.91
CA ARG A 93 -19.84 -2.48 -7.22
C ARG A 93 -20.59 -3.52 -6.38
N ALA A 94 -20.04 -4.70 -6.23
CA ALA A 94 -20.66 -5.76 -5.42
C ALA A 94 -20.81 -5.34 -3.95
N VAL A 95 -19.79 -4.71 -3.38
CA VAL A 95 -19.81 -4.25 -1.98
C VAL A 95 -20.72 -3.04 -1.81
N THR A 96 -20.66 -2.07 -2.72
CA THR A 96 -21.31 -0.76 -2.54
C THR A 96 -22.72 -0.68 -3.12
N GLY A 97 -23.03 -1.53 -4.10
CA GLY A 97 -24.23 -1.40 -4.92
C GLY A 97 -24.17 -0.26 -5.94
N ALA A 98 -23.02 0.40 -6.09
CA ALA A 98 -22.87 1.52 -7.01
C ALA A 98 -22.90 1.04 -8.47
N THR A 99 -23.75 1.64 -9.29
CA THR A 99 -23.85 1.37 -10.74
C THR A 99 -23.08 2.39 -11.57
N THR A 100 -22.79 3.55 -11.01
CA THR A 100 -22.08 4.68 -11.64
C THR A 100 -21.03 5.26 -10.68
N GLY A 101 -20.27 6.23 -11.14
CA GLY A 101 -19.29 6.95 -10.32
C GLY A 101 -18.01 6.20 -10.05
N ILE A 102 -17.69 5.17 -10.84
CA ILE A 102 -16.45 4.39 -10.75
C ILE A 102 -15.88 4.18 -12.15
N HIS A 103 -14.68 4.62 -12.36
CA HIS A 103 -13.84 4.28 -13.51
C HIS A 103 -12.39 4.23 -13.02
N LEU A 104 -11.80 3.05 -12.99
CA LEU A 104 -10.43 2.82 -12.50
C LEU A 104 -9.64 2.10 -13.60
N VAL A 105 -8.41 2.52 -13.80
CA VAL A 105 -7.50 1.95 -14.80
C VAL A 105 -6.23 1.41 -14.16
N ASP A 106 -5.88 1.85 -12.94
CA ASP A 106 -4.72 1.37 -12.21
C ASP A 106 -5.05 1.07 -10.73
N GLY A 107 -4.08 0.52 -10.00
CA GLY A 107 -4.19 0.24 -8.57
C GLY A 107 -3.52 1.30 -7.70
N SER A 108 -2.66 2.11 -8.28
CA SER A 108 -1.85 3.11 -7.57
C SER A 108 -2.55 4.46 -7.40
N GLY A 109 -3.52 4.75 -8.25
CA GLY A 109 -4.18 6.06 -8.32
C GLY A 109 -3.30 7.14 -8.97
N LEU A 110 -2.27 6.75 -9.73
CA LEU A 110 -1.43 7.70 -10.47
C LEU A 110 -2.07 8.12 -11.78
N SER A 111 -2.94 7.29 -12.34
CA SER A 111 -3.63 7.60 -13.58
C SER A 111 -4.55 8.81 -13.40
N THR A 112 -4.43 9.76 -14.32
CA THR A 112 -5.36 10.88 -14.41
C THR A 112 -6.71 10.51 -14.98
N ASP A 113 -6.88 9.26 -15.42
CA ASP A 113 -8.15 8.73 -15.93
C ASP A 113 -8.98 8.05 -14.84
N ASP A 114 -8.40 7.78 -13.67
CA ASP A 114 -9.15 7.27 -12.54
C ASP A 114 -10.23 8.25 -12.09
N ARG A 115 -11.43 7.73 -11.88
CA ARG A 115 -12.59 8.48 -11.38
C ARG A 115 -13.32 7.64 -10.35
N ILE A 116 -13.52 8.21 -9.19
CA ILE A 116 -14.36 7.61 -8.16
C ILE A 116 -15.12 8.70 -7.40
N ALA A 117 -16.42 8.50 -7.25
CA ALA A 117 -17.23 9.43 -6.49
C ALA A 117 -16.96 9.30 -4.98
N PRO A 118 -16.91 10.40 -4.20
CA PRO A 118 -16.75 10.35 -2.76
C PRO A 118 -17.77 9.45 -2.05
N SER A 119 -19.01 9.41 -2.53
CA SER A 119 -20.07 8.56 -2.00
C SER A 119 -19.77 7.06 -2.16
N VAL A 120 -19.05 6.68 -3.21
CA VAL A 120 -18.61 5.28 -3.42
C VAL A 120 -17.56 4.91 -2.38
N PHE A 121 -16.59 5.77 -2.09
CA PHE A 121 -15.64 5.55 -0.99
C PHE A 121 -16.36 5.41 0.36
N ILE A 122 -17.26 6.34 0.69
CA ILE A 122 -18.05 6.28 1.94
C ILE A 122 -18.78 4.93 2.02
N SER A 123 -19.45 4.52 0.95
CA SER A 123 -20.19 3.27 0.91
C SER A 123 -19.28 2.06 1.09
N TYR A 124 -18.13 2.05 0.39
CA TYR A 124 -17.17 0.95 0.49
C TYR A 124 -16.55 0.85 1.89
N LEU A 125 -16.04 1.95 2.42
CA LEU A 125 -15.40 2.02 3.75
C LEU A 125 -16.39 1.69 4.89
N THR A 126 -17.68 1.93 4.67
CA THR A 126 -18.71 1.58 5.65
C THR A 126 -19.09 0.09 5.58
N ARG A 127 -19.24 -0.45 4.38
CA ARG A 127 -19.80 -1.78 4.19
C ARG A 127 -18.77 -2.90 4.20
N PHE A 128 -17.59 -2.66 3.58
CA PHE A 128 -16.58 -3.71 3.45
C PHE A 128 -16.08 -4.21 4.81
N PRO A 129 -15.79 -3.38 5.82
CA PRO A 129 -15.39 -3.85 7.15
C PRO A 129 -16.47 -4.67 7.90
N MET A 130 -17.71 -4.62 7.43
CA MET A 130 -18.81 -5.42 8.01
C MET A 130 -18.88 -6.83 7.40
N THR A 131 -18.08 -7.13 6.40
CA THR A 131 -17.95 -8.47 5.83
C THR A 131 -16.86 -9.27 6.55
N PRO A 132 -16.93 -10.61 6.55
CA PRO A 132 -15.88 -11.44 7.16
C PRO A 132 -14.48 -11.14 6.59
N GLU A 133 -14.40 -10.91 5.29
CA GLU A 133 -13.14 -10.65 4.57
C GLU A 133 -12.60 -9.24 4.86
N GLY A 134 -13.48 -8.29 5.09
CA GLY A 134 -13.14 -6.88 5.26
C GLY A 134 -12.96 -6.40 6.69
N LYS A 135 -13.25 -7.24 7.70
CA LYS A 135 -13.26 -6.81 9.12
C LYS A 135 -11.97 -6.12 9.58
N ASN A 136 -10.83 -6.55 9.06
CA ASN A 136 -9.52 -5.99 9.39
C ASN A 136 -9.08 -4.87 8.43
N PHE A 137 -9.87 -4.53 7.43
CA PHE A 137 -9.52 -3.53 6.42
C PHE A 137 -9.09 -2.18 7.01
N PRO A 138 -9.74 -1.62 8.06
CA PRO A 138 -9.30 -0.37 8.66
C PRO A 138 -7.87 -0.41 9.19
N LEU A 139 -7.38 -1.58 9.61
CA LEU A 139 -6.04 -1.79 10.15
C LEU A 139 -4.95 -1.75 9.07
N LEU A 140 -5.31 -1.99 7.82
CA LEU A 140 -4.40 -1.89 6.69
C LEU A 140 -4.08 -0.44 6.33
N LEU A 141 -4.82 0.53 6.89
CA LEU A 141 -4.57 1.95 6.69
C LEU A 141 -3.63 2.49 7.80
N PRO A 142 -2.69 3.38 7.46
CA PRO A 142 -1.81 3.98 8.47
C PRO A 142 -2.61 4.75 9.52
N ALA A 143 -2.15 4.66 10.76
CA ALA A 143 -2.67 5.48 11.85
C ALA A 143 -2.06 6.90 11.81
N ASN A 144 -2.71 7.86 12.49
CA ASN A 144 -2.10 9.18 12.68
C ASN A 144 -0.75 9.06 13.41
N GLY A 145 0.22 9.79 12.92
CA GLY A 145 1.63 9.70 13.34
C GLY A 145 2.46 8.71 12.51
N GLU A 146 1.86 7.92 11.61
CA GLU A 146 2.55 6.95 10.77
C GLU A 146 2.62 7.39 9.31
N GLY A 147 3.69 7.03 8.63
CA GLY A 147 3.86 7.20 7.19
C GLY A 147 3.42 8.58 6.70
N THR A 148 2.51 8.59 5.71
CA THR A 148 1.99 9.84 5.13
C THR A 148 1.06 10.62 6.07
N LEU A 149 0.62 10.01 7.18
CA LEU A 149 -0.15 10.66 8.25
C LEU A 149 0.74 11.19 9.39
N GLY A 150 2.06 11.11 9.27
CA GLY A 150 3.01 11.61 10.29
C GLY A 150 2.86 13.08 10.60
N ARG A 151 2.33 13.89 9.67
CA ARG A 151 2.07 15.33 9.83
C ARG A 151 0.75 15.67 10.50
N LEU A 152 -0.09 14.69 10.81
CA LEU A 152 -1.29 14.86 11.66
C LEU A 152 -0.89 14.96 13.15
N GLY A 153 0.21 15.66 13.44
CA GLY A 153 0.60 15.97 14.80
C GLY A 153 -0.49 16.75 15.55
N GLY A 154 -0.65 16.48 16.83
CA GLY A 154 -1.63 17.13 17.68
C GLY A 154 -3.00 16.46 17.74
N MET A 155 -3.21 15.35 17.02
CA MET A 155 -4.35 14.47 17.28
C MET A 155 -4.09 13.69 18.57
N PRO A 156 -5.04 13.67 19.50
CA PRO A 156 -4.87 12.94 20.74
C PRO A 156 -4.88 11.44 20.48
N GLY A 157 -3.84 10.75 20.90
CA GLY A 157 -3.75 9.31 20.82
C GLY A 157 -3.43 8.73 19.42
N ARG A 158 -2.77 7.58 19.41
CA ARG A 158 -2.51 6.80 18.20
C ARG A 158 -3.78 6.04 17.80
N GLY A 159 -4.07 5.97 16.51
CA GLY A 159 -5.23 5.22 16.01
C GLY A 159 -6.56 5.97 16.04
N VAL A 160 -6.58 7.24 16.43
CA VAL A 160 -7.78 8.10 16.29
C VAL A 160 -8.14 8.32 14.83
N VAL A 161 -7.14 8.41 13.96
CA VAL A 161 -7.31 8.46 12.51
C VAL A 161 -6.63 7.25 11.89
N ARG A 162 -7.33 6.59 10.96
CA ARG A 162 -6.76 5.63 10.03
C ARG A 162 -7.19 6.00 8.62
N ALA A 163 -6.25 6.45 7.81
CA ALA A 163 -6.62 7.00 6.50
C ALA A 163 -5.50 6.86 5.48
N LYS A 164 -5.89 6.87 4.21
CA LYS A 164 -4.97 6.94 3.07
C LYS A 164 -4.99 8.33 2.46
N THR A 165 -3.80 8.87 2.20
CA THR A 165 -3.61 10.10 1.44
C THR A 165 -3.42 9.80 -0.04
N GLY A 166 -3.86 10.70 -0.92
CA GLY A 166 -3.49 10.75 -2.33
C GLY A 166 -3.02 12.16 -2.68
N THR A 167 -1.95 12.29 -3.45
CA THR A 167 -1.42 13.58 -3.85
C THR A 167 -0.84 13.50 -5.27
N LEU A 168 -1.38 14.32 -6.16
CA LEU A 168 -0.83 14.63 -7.47
C LEU A 168 -0.66 16.16 -7.57
N GLY A 169 -0.13 16.65 -8.67
CA GLY A 169 0.08 18.09 -8.86
C GLY A 169 -1.18 18.94 -8.62
N ASN A 170 -2.34 18.42 -9.02
CA ASN A 170 -3.64 19.08 -8.93
C ASN A 170 -4.67 18.29 -8.11
N VAL A 171 -4.25 17.24 -7.39
CA VAL A 171 -5.15 16.40 -6.59
C VAL A 171 -4.65 16.33 -5.15
N SER A 172 -5.56 16.44 -4.20
CA SER A 172 -5.34 16.14 -2.79
C SER A 172 -6.52 15.36 -2.25
N SER A 173 -6.30 14.14 -1.82
CA SER A 173 -7.35 13.30 -1.23
C SER A 173 -6.92 12.75 0.14
N LEU A 174 -7.91 12.57 1.01
CA LEU A 174 -7.77 11.98 2.33
C LEU A 174 -9.04 11.17 2.60
N VAL A 175 -8.88 9.86 2.71
CA VAL A 175 -10.00 8.93 2.80
C VAL A 175 -9.74 7.92 3.91
N GLY A 176 -10.70 7.73 4.81
CA GLY A 176 -10.54 6.78 5.91
C GLY A 176 -11.50 6.98 7.06
N TYR A 177 -11.02 6.68 8.24
CA TYR A 177 -11.78 6.61 9.48
C TYR A 177 -11.26 7.61 10.50
N LEU A 178 -12.18 8.19 11.25
CA LEU A 178 -11.92 9.08 12.37
C LEU A 178 -12.69 8.59 13.60
N GLY A 179 -11.97 8.22 14.65
CA GLY A 179 -12.55 7.84 15.94
C GLY A 179 -13.06 9.06 16.69
N ARG A 180 -14.28 8.97 17.24
CA ARG A 180 -14.92 10.00 18.05
C ARG A 180 -15.65 9.33 19.22
N PRO A 181 -15.99 10.07 20.29
CA PRO A 181 -16.74 9.52 21.41
C PRO A 181 -18.05 8.86 21.00
N GLU A 182 -18.72 9.42 19.99
CA GLU A 182 -20.01 8.92 19.50
C GLU A 182 -19.89 7.72 18.54
N GLY A 183 -18.66 7.35 18.17
CA GLY A 183 -18.38 6.25 17.25
C GLY A 183 -17.39 6.63 16.15
N VAL A 184 -17.26 5.77 15.16
CA VAL A 184 -16.32 5.95 14.04
C VAL A 184 -17.01 6.73 12.91
N LEU A 185 -16.39 7.82 12.50
CA LEU A 185 -16.80 8.60 11.33
C LEU A 185 -15.98 8.16 10.11
N VAL A 186 -16.67 7.77 9.04
CA VAL A 186 -16.05 7.55 7.72
C VAL A 186 -15.94 8.89 6.99
N VAL A 187 -14.75 9.23 6.53
CA VAL A 187 -14.45 10.52 5.91
C VAL A 187 -13.82 10.34 4.54
N THR A 188 -14.31 11.10 3.57
CA THR A 188 -13.76 11.18 2.22
C THR A 188 -13.65 12.66 1.83
N LEU A 189 -12.43 13.15 1.73
CA LEU A 189 -12.11 14.50 1.30
C LEU A 189 -11.31 14.43 0.02
N MET A 190 -11.89 14.94 -1.07
CA MET A 190 -11.27 14.89 -2.40
C MET A 190 -11.28 16.31 -2.99
N TYR A 191 -10.10 16.76 -3.39
CA TYR A 191 -9.90 18.04 -4.03
C TYR A 191 -9.21 17.86 -5.37
N ASN A 192 -9.77 18.45 -6.40
CA ASN A 192 -9.16 18.54 -7.73
C ASN A 192 -9.05 20.01 -8.12
N GLY A 193 -7.85 20.50 -8.33
CA GLY A 193 -7.61 21.90 -8.71
C GLY A 193 -6.18 22.36 -8.42
N GLY A 194 -5.88 23.61 -8.70
CA GLY A 194 -4.61 24.23 -8.31
C GLY A 194 -4.46 24.28 -6.78
N TYR A 195 -3.24 24.47 -6.29
CA TYR A 195 -2.97 24.60 -4.85
C TYR A 195 -3.29 23.36 -4.00
N SER A 196 -2.97 22.17 -4.50
CA SER A 196 -3.20 20.89 -3.80
C SER A 196 -2.57 20.85 -2.39
N HIS A 197 -1.47 21.57 -2.17
CA HIS A 197 -0.84 21.69 -0.85
C HIS A 197 -1.72 22.46 0.15
N THR A 198 -2.35 23.57 -0.26
CA THR A 198 -3.29 24.32 0.60
C THR A 198 -4.51 23.46 0.92
N ALA A 199 -5.05 22.74 -0.08
CA ALA A 199 -6.15 21.81 0.14
C ALA A 199 -5.77 20.73 1.17
N ARG A 200 -4.54 20.23 1.15
CA ARG A 200 -4.03 19.27 2.15
C ARG A 200 -4.03 19.86 3.57
N GLN A 201 -3.61 21.10 3.72
CA GLN A 201 -3.62 21.77 5.03
C GLN A 201 -5.03 21.94 5.58
N GLU A 202 -6.00 22.29 4.73
CA GLU A 202 -7.41 22.40 5.11
C GLU A 202 -8.01 21.03 5.48
N GLN A 203 -7.66 19.97 4.77
CA GLN A 203 -8.05 18.60 5.12
C GLN A 203 -7.53 18.21 6.51
N TRP A 204 -6.24 18.53 6.82
CA TRP A 204 -5.67 18.29 8.16
C TRP A 204 -6.36 19.10 9.24
N ARG A 205 -6.69 20.36 8.96
CA ARG A 205 -7.42 21.22 9.90
C ARG A 205 -8.80 20.65 10.21
N LEU A 206 -9.53 20.21 9.17
CA LEU A 206 -10.86 19.62 9.33
C LEU A 206 -10.80 18.34 10.16
N PHE A 207 -9.86 17.46 9.90
CA PHE A 207 -9.70 16.23 10.68
C PHE A 207 -9.45 16.52 12.16
N ARG A 208 -8.57 17.48 12.47
CA ARG A 208 -8.35 17.90 13.86
C ARG A 208 -9.60 18.48 14.51
N THR A 209 -10.36 19.28 13.77
CA THR A 209 -11.61 19.84 14.28
C THR A 209 -12.67 18.78 14.56
N LEU A 210 -12.74 17.75 13.71
CA LEU A 210 -13.70 16.66 13.84
C LEU A 210 -13.28 15.61 14.88
N GLY A 211 -11.98 15.42 15.08
CA GLY A 211 -11.41 14.41 15.98
C GLY A 211 -10.98 15.00 17.31
N ALA A 212 -11.86 15.77 17.96
CA ALA A 212 -11.52 16.51 19.18
C ALA A 212 -11.17 15.60 20.38
N ASP A 213 -11.64 14.36 20.40
CA ASP A 213 -11.42 13.45 21.53
C ASP A 213 -10.76 12.13 21.11
N ALA A 214 -9.91 11.60 21.98
CA ALA A 214 -9.10 10.42 21.75
C ALA A 214 -9.90 9.13 21.87
N VAL A 215 -10.63 8.75 20.85
CA VAL A 215 -11.23 7.43 20.76
C VAL A 215 -10.46 6.60 19.72
N GLN A 216 -9.89 5.49 20.16
CA GLN A 216 -9.28 4.53 19.24
C GLN A 216 -10.38 3.84 18.42
N ILE A 217 -10.13 3.67 17.13
CA ILE A 217 -10.98 2.84 16.28
C ILE A 217 -10.85 1.40 16.80
N PRO A 218 -11.97 0.75 17.20
CA PRO A 218 -11.93 -0.61 17.72
C PRO A 218 -11.21 -1.54 16.75
N THR A 219 -10.31 -2.34 17.28
CA THR A 219 -9.61 -3.37 16.52
C THR A 219 -9.92 -4.71 17.19
N ASP A 220 -10.46 -5.64 16.45
CA ASP A 220 -10.71 -7.02 16.92
C ASP A 220 -9.41 -7.84 17.01
N GLN A 221 -8.26 -7.21 16.84
CA GLN A 221 -6.99 -7.91 16.93
C GLN A 221 -6.47 -7.89 18.36
N THR A 222 -6.49 -9.03 19.00
CA THR A 222 -5.40 -9.44 19.87
C THR A 222 -4.12 -9.28 19.05
N PRO A 223 -3.08 -8.57 19.55
CA PRO A 223 -1.80 -8.57 18.86
C PRO A 223 -1.41 -10.04 18.66
N ASP A 224 -1.22 -10.45 17.41
CA ASP A 224 -0.55 -11.70 17.12
C ASP A 224 0.72 -11.70 17.96
N ALA A 225 0.95 -12.77 18.68
CA ALA A 225 2.12 -12.94 19.53
C ALA A 225 3.33 -12.47 18.73
N GLU A 226 4.13 -11.60 19.33
CA GLU A 226 5.40 -11.18 18.76
C GLU A 226 6.08 -12.41 18.16
N PRO A 227 6.58 -12.35 16.91
CA PRO A 227 7.34 -13.46 16.37
C PRO A 227 8.43 -13.77 17.38
N GLU A 228 8.44 -14.99 17.89
CA GLU A 228 9.47 -15.50 18.79
C GLU A 228 10.81 -15.04 18.22
N GLN A 229 11.50 -14.22 18.98
CA GLN A 229 12.87 -13.83 18.66
C GLN A 229 13.67 -15.13 18.63
N LEU A 230 13.84 -15.68 17.42
CA LEU A 230 14.90 -16.64 17.18
C LEU A 230 16.19 -15.91 17.53
N GLY A 231 16.72 -16.24 18.72
CA GLY A 231 17.99 -15.75 19.19
C GLY A 231 19.05 -16.08 18.15
N GLY A 232 19.46 -15.06 17.44
CA GLY A 232 20.60 -15.06 16.53
C GLY A 232 21.51 -13.95 16.98
N GLU A 233 22.71 -14.35 17.32
CA GLU A 233 23.83 -13.56 17.77
C GLU A 233 24.10 -12.36 16.85
N ASP A 234 24.59 -11.28 17.46
CA ASP A 234 25.12 -10.04 16.92
C ASP A 234 25.58 -10.10 15.43
N GLU A 235 24.69 -9.77 14.51
CA GLU A 235 25.10 -9.32 13.17
C GLU A 235 24.82 -7.82 13.04
N ALA A 236 25.89 -7.10 12.73
CA ALA A 236 25.87 -5.68 12.48
C ALA A 236 24.85 -5.32 11.37
N PRO A 237 24.15 -4.19 11.49
CA PRO A 237 23.16 -3.80 10.49
C PRO A 237 23.82 -3.65 9.11
N PRO A 238 23.17 -4.10 8.03
CA PRO A 238 23.68 -3.92 6.67
C PRO A 238 23.84 -2.44 6.35
N ALA A 239 24.95 -2.11 5.73
CA ALA A 239 25.29 -0.76 5.31
C ALA A 239 24.14 -0.13 4.48
N PRO A 240 23.90 1.18 4.62
CA PRO A 240 22.84 1.85 3.88
C PRO A 240 23.11 1.75 2.38
N LEU A 241 22.09 1.36 1.63
CA LEU A 241 22.11 1.38 0.16
C LEU A 241 22.46 2.79 -0.29
N VAL A 242 23.59 2.91 -1.00
CA VAL A 242 24.09 4.16 -1.55
C VAL A 242 23.04 4.73 -2.48
N GLY A 243 22.54 5.93 -2.15
CA GLY A 243 21.61 6.65 -2.99
C GLY A 243 22.24 6.98 -4.33
N PHE A 244 21.67 6.52 -5.42
CA PHE A 244 21.98 7.02 -6.75
C PHE A 244 21.35 8.39 -6.90
N GLY A 245 22.16 9.45 -6.74
CA GLY A 245 21.79 10.80 -7.15
C GLY A 245 21.61 10.82 -8.67
N LEU A 246 20.42 11.22 -9.10
CA LEU A 246 20.18 11.64 -10.47
C LEU A 246 20.27 13.17 -10.50
N ASN A 247 21.28 13.68 -11.21
CA ASN A 247 21.29 15.05 -11.72
C ASN A 247 20.29 15.20 -12.86
#